data_77fdebb6cb3c5652b9e7c71dcb911a62
#
_entry.id   77fdebb6cb3c5652b9e7c71dcb911a62
#
_cell.length_a   1.000
_cell.length_b   1.000
_cell.length_c   1.000
_cell.angle_alpha   90.00
_cell.angle_beta   90.00
_cell.angle_gamma   90.00
#
_symmetry.space_group_name_H-M   'P 1'
#
loop_
_entity.id
_entity.type
_entity.pdbx_description
1 polymer ?
#
loop_
_entity_poly.entity_id
_entity_poly.type
_entity_poly.pdbx_seq_one_letter_code
_entity_poly.pdbx_strand_id
1 'polypeptide(L)'
;HAYANPDHERRTRDLLAARLPDISYSLSSEVCPEIREYERFTTTVANAYVRPLMASYLARLRDRLAAMGLACPVLLMTSGGGLTTLENAMQFPIRLVESGPAGGAILATKIAREMELDKVISFDMGGTTAKICLIGNYRPQTAREFEVDRAARFTKGSGFPLRIPVIEMVEIGAGGGSIARLDALSRVTIGPDSAGADPGPAAYGRGGQKPTITDADVALGKIDPDSFAGGKVPLYPARAEDAIMAVVGTPLGVAGVTTAAYGITEMVDETMANAARVHAVEQGKAANEHSMIAFGGAAPLHAGRLAEKLQIDRIIVPTDAGVGSAVGFLEAPVAYEVVRSRNMRLSAFDPAAVNAVMAEMREEAEAVIRPAARDAVLDERRVAFMRYVGQGHEIKVELPYGTFDDMHRDVIQAAFDAEYERHFRRTLPNAETEILTWSLSLSAGSAPPAPLAAAPAAATATSFGSRRVYGVKVGEMRDVAMYRRGDLDLGAHFAGPGIIVEDQTSTYVPQGFSARIAANGYIVLERNG
;
A
#
# COMPACT_ATOMS: atom_id res chain seq x y z
N HIS A 1 15.19 9.17 -28.26
CA HIS A 1 15.56 7.74 -28.00
C HIS A 1 16.78 7.60 -27.07
N ALA A 2 16.93 8.47 -26.06
CA ALA A 2 18.04 8.40 -25.10
C ALA A 2 18.08 7.07 -24.30
N TYR A 3 16.95 6.40 -24.20
CA TYR A 3 16.87 5.04 -23.62
C TYR A 3 17.67 4.00 -24.43
N ALA A 4 17.85 4.22 -25.73
CA ALA A 4 18.60 3.32 -26.63
C ALA A 4 20.05 3.78 -26.80
N ASN A 5 20.30 5.10 -26.80
CA ASN A 5 21.65 5.68 -26.86
C ASN A 5 21.74 6.91 -25.94
N PRO A 6 22.35 6.78 -24.76
CA PRO A 6 22.46 7.86 -23.76
C PRO A 6 23.60 8.85 -24.03
N ASP A 7 24.43 8.66 -25.04
CA ASP A 7 25.69 9.41 -25.22
C ASP A 7 25.46 10.92 -25.36
N HIS A 8 24.40 11.35 -26.07
CA HIS A 8 24.09 12.76 -26.23
C HIS A 8 23.67 13.43 -24.92
N GLU A 9 22.85 12.73 -24.09
CA GLU A 9 22.48 13.24 -22.77
C GLU A 9 23.69 13.33 -21.84
N ARG A 10 24.51 12.29 -21.79
CA ARG A 10 25.74 12.27 -20.97
C ARG A 10 26.70 13.38 -21.36
N ARG A 11 26.97 13.52 -22.65
CA ARG A 11 27.84 14.57 -23.15
C ARG A 11 27.28 15.99 -22.86
N THR A 12 25.96 16.15 -22.99
CA THR A 12 25.30 17.44 -22.67
C THR A 12 25.44 17.75 -21.18
N ARG A 13 25.20 16.78 -20.30
CA ARG A 13 25.44 16.94 -18.86
C ARG A 13 26.87 17.37 -18.57
N ASP A 14 27.86 16.69 -19.15
CA ASP A 14 29.28 16.97 -18.87
C ASP A 14 29.67 18.37 -19.31
N LEU A 15 29.18 18.81 -20.45
CA LEU A 15 29.39 20.20 -20.95
C LEU A 15 28.71 21.25 -20.07
N LEU A 16 27.49 20.95 -19.57
CA LEU A 16 26.77 21.86 -18.68
C LEU A 16 27.39 21.87 -17.29
N ALA A 17 27.78 20.71 -16.74
CA ALA A 17 28.41 20.63 -15.43
C ALA A 17 29.74 21.39 -15.34
N ALA A 18 30.50 21.42 -16.43
CA ALA A 18 31.72 22.24 -16.52
C ALA A 18 31.45 23.75 -16.43
N ARG A 19 30.25 24.22 -16.80
CA ARG A 19 29.88 25.64 -16.80
C ARG A 19 28.96 26.04 -15.65
N LEU A 20 28.18 25.11 -15.15
CA LEU A 20 27.14 25.29 -14.13
C LEU A 20 27.26 24.21 -13.04
N PRO A 21 28.36 24.21 -12.25
CA PRO A 21 28.66 23.14 -11.31
C PRO A 21 27.65 23.00 -10.15
N ASP A 22 26.93 24.07 -9.84
CA ASP A 22 26.00 24.14 -8.72
C ASP A 22 24.59 23.65 -9.07
N ILE A 23 24.35 23.22 -10.32
CA ILE A 23 23.04 22.70 -10.76
C ILE A 23 23.03 21.18 -10.72
N SER A 24 21.94 20.60 -10.23
CA SER A 24 21.71 19.16 -10.29
C SER A 24 21.18 18.74 -11.66
N TYR A 25 21.67 17.62 -12.17
CA TYR A 25 21.27 17.09 -13.48
C TYR A 25 20.57 15.75 -13.34
N SER A 26 19.42 15.58 -13.98
CA SER A 26 18.71 14.31 -14.11
C SER A 26 18.62 13.92 -15.58
N LEU A 27 19.22 12.79 -15.96
CA LEU A 27 19.19 12.29 -17.33
C LEU A 27 18.03 11.32 -17.51
N SER A 28 17.31 11.45 -18.61
CA SER A 28 16.16 10.54 -18.86
C SER A 28 16.61 9.09 -19.06
N SER A 29 17.80 8.89 -19.59
CA SER A 29 18.44 7.58 -19.75
C SER A 29 18.87 6.91 -18.42
N GLU A 30 18.93 7.66 -17.31
CA GLU A 30 19.24 7.15 -15.98
C GLU A 30 17.98 7.00 -15.12
N VAL A 31 17.09 8.00 -15.17
CA VAL A 31 15.86 8.04 -14.35
C VAL A 31 14.83 7.03 -14.85
N CYS A 32 14.60 6.99 -16.17
CA CYS A 32 13.58 6.17 -16.81
C CYS A 32 14.04 5.72 -18.22
N PRO A 33 14.94 4.72 -18.32
CA PRO A 33 15.51 4.27 -19.61
C PRO A 33 14.51 3.43 -20.41
N GLU A 34 13.36 4.00 -20.69
CA GLU A 34 12.24 3.30 -21.31
C GLU A 34 11.69 4.01 -22.54
N ILE A 35 11.09 3.22 -23.43
CA ILE A 35 10.30 3.71 -24.56
C ILE A 35 9.12 4.53 -24.03
N ARG A 36 8.52 5.37 -24.87
CA ARG A 36 7.45 6.35 -24.58
C ARG A 36 8.02 7.65 -23.99
N GLU A 37 8.14 8.63 -24.84
CA GLU A 37 8.84 9.88 -24.52
C GLU A 37 8.11 10.70 -23.47
N TYR A 38 6.77 10.74 -23.51
CA TYR A 38 5.99 11.53 -22.58
C TYR A 38 6.21 11.06 -21.13
N GLU A 39 5.98 9.79 -20.85
CA GLU A 39 6.14 9.21 -19.53
C GLU A 39 7.60 9.24 -19.05
N ARG A 40 8.57 9.07 -19.96
CA ARG A 40 9.99 9.20 -19.63
C ARG A 40 10.34 10.63 -19.22
N PHE A 41 9.86 11.61 -19.96
CA PHE A 41 10.15 13.02 -19.67
C PHE A 41 9.44 13.50 -18.40
N THR A 42 8.17 13.16 -18.22
CA THR A 42 7.42 13.51 -17.00
C THR A 42 8.09 12.93 -15.76
N THR A 43 8.52 11.67 -15.80
CA THR A 43 9.24 11.02 -14.69
C THR A 43 10.59 11.70 -14.42
N THR A 44 11.32 12.06 -15.49
CA THR A 44 12.62 12.73 -15.35
C THR A 44 12.46 14.15 -14.79
N VAL A 45 11.46 14.88 -15.26
CA VAL A 45 11.15 16.24 -14.75
C VAL A 45 10.74 16.16 -13.27
N ALA A 46 9.88 15.20 -12.90
CA ALA A 46 9.50 14.99 -11.51
C ALA A 46 10.72 14.66 -10.63
N ASN A 47 11.63 13.79 -11.09
CA ASN A 47 12.87 13.51 -10.38
C ASN A 47 13.73 14.77 -10.22
N ALA A 48 13.93 15.53 -11.29
CA ALA A 48 14.72 16.76 -11.26
C ALA A 48 14.13 17.81 -10.31
N TYR A 49 12.79 17.89 -10.23
CA TYR A 49 12.09 18.81 -9.35
C TYR A 49 12.28 18.46 -7.86
N VAL A 50 12.13 17.19 -7.49
CA VAL A 50 12.19 16.78 -6.08
C VAL A 50 13.62 16.54 -5.58
N ARG A 51 14.57 16.25 -6.47
CA ARG A 51 15.94 15.84 -6.14
C ARG A 51 16.71 16.81 -5.27
N PRO A 52 16.76 18.13 -5.52
CA PRO A 52 17.56 19.06 -4.71
C PRO A 52 17.11 19.08 -3.24
N LEU A 53 15.80 19.11 -3.01
CA LEU A 53 15.22 19.10 -1.67
C LEU A 53 15.49 17.78 -0.95
N MET A 54 15.22 16.65 -1.62
CA MET A 54 15.38 15.31 -1.05
C MET A 54 16.84 14.96 -0.80
N ALA A 55 17.74 15.25 -1.72
CA ALA A 55 19.18 15.01 -1.54
C ALA A 55 19.73 15.79 -0.33
N SER A 56 19.36 17.08 -0.21
CA SER A 56 19.74 17.90 0.95
C SER A 56 19.17 17.36 2.26
N TYR A 57 17.90 16.92 2.26
CA TYR A 57 17.27 16.32 3.45
C TYR A 57 17.99 15.03 3.85
N LEU A 58 18.21 14.11 2.92
CA LEU A 58 18.84 12.82 3.17
C LEU A 58 20.31 12.97 3.61
N ALA A 59 21.05 13.92 3.04
CA ALA A 59 22.41 14.23 3.51
C ALA A 59 22.40 14.68 4.97
N ARG A 60 21.51 15.63 5.33
CA ARG A 60 21.38 16.06 6.74
C ARG A 60 20.94 14.94 7.67
N LEU A 61 20.06 14.04 7.22
CA LEU A 61 19.64 12.86 7.99
C LEU A 61 20.85 11.97 8.28
N ARG A 62 21.63 11.62 7.27
CA ARG A 62 22.86 10.83 7.39
C ARG A 62 23.81 11.45 8.40
N ASP A 63 24.09 12.74 8.26
CA ASP A 63 25.06 13.46 9.09
C ASP A 63 24.58 13.53 10.57
N ARG A 64 23.28 13.71 10.80
CA ARG A 64 22.70 13.69 12.15
C ARG A 64 22.75 12.30 12.79
N LEU A 65 22.43 11.25 12.04
CA LEU A 65 22.53 9.88 12.54
C LEU A 65 23.97 9.51 12.88
N ALA A 66 24.93 9.89 12.02
CA ALA A 66 26.34 9.70 12.29
C ALA A 66 26.81 10.46 13.56
N ALA A 67 26.36 11.71 13.75
CA ALA A 67 26.64 12.50 14.95
C ALA A 67 26.04 11.90 16.24
N MET A 68 24.96 11.11 16.12
CA MET A 68 24.38 10.32 17.21
C MET A 68 25.11 8.99 17.48
N GLY A 69 26.17 8.69 16.74
CA GLY A 69 26.95 7.46 16.87
C GLY A 69 26.38 6.24 16.13
N LEU A 70 25.38 6.44 15.26
CA LEU A 70 24.79 5.38 14.44
C LEU A 70 25.66 5.13 13.21
N ALA A 71 26.40 4.02 13.19
CA ALA A 71 27.31 3.62 12.10
C ALA A 71 26.70 2.57 11.16
N CYS A 72 25.46 2.17 11.38
CA CYS A 72 24.78 1.20 10.50
C CYS A 72 24.38 1.85 9.16
N PRO A 73 24.26 1.07 8.08
CA PRO A 73 23.72 1.54 6.81
C PRO A 73 22.30 2.09 6.99
N VAL A 74 22.02 3.23 6.36
CA VAL A 74 20.66 3.81 6.31
C VAL A 74 20.04 3.38 4.99
N LEU A 75 18.96 2.65 5.05
CA LEU A 75 18.21 2.17 3.90
C LEU A 75 16.86 2.87 3.82
N LEU A 76 16.38 3.08 2.61
CA LEU A 76 15.11 3.75 2.33
C LEU A 76 14.18 2.84 1.56
N MET A 77 12.92 2.81 1.98
CA MET A 77 11.86 2.09 1.26
C MET A 77 11.58 2.77 -0.07
N THR A 78 11.49 1.98 -1.13
CA THR A 78 11.03 2.42 -2.45
C THR A 78 9.56 2.12 -2.67
N SER A 79 8.95 2.78 -3.63
CA SER A 79 7.56 2.53 -4.08
C SER A 79 7.31 1.09 -4.54
N GLY A 80 8.35 0.39 -5.00
CA GLY A 80 8.27 -1.03 -5.39
C GLY A 80 8.33 -2.02 -4.24
N GLY A 81 8.49 -1.55 -2.99
CA GLY A 81 8.51 -2.41 -1.79
C GLY A 81 9.89 -2.99 -1.44
N GLY A 82 10.96 -2.54 -2.09
CA GLY A 82 12.33 -2.89 -1.75
C GLY A 82 13.05 -1.78 -1.00
N LEU A 83 14.10 -2.13 -0.27
CA LEU A 83 14.99 -1.17 0.37
C LEU A 83 16.17 -0.84 -0.55
N THR A 84 16.49 0.45 -0.67
CA THR A 84 17.62 0.96 -1.44
C THR A 84 18.58 1.76 -0.56
N THR A 85 19.79 1.99 -1.06
CA THR A 85 20.79 2.80 -0.37
C THR A 85 20.42 4.29 -0.37
N LEU A 86 20.98 5.01 0.58
CA LEU A 86 20.77 6.45 0.71
C LEU A 86 21.30 7.21 -0.51
N GLU A 87 22.44 6.81 -1.06
CA GLU A 87 23.05 7.38 -2.26
C GLU A 87 22.14 7.26 -3.49
N ASN A 88 21.60 6.05 -3.70
CA ASN A 88 20.65 5.82 -4.80
C ASN A 88 19.36 6.63 -4.62
N ALA A 89 18.86 6.72 -3.39
CA ALA A 89 17.68 7.55 -3.07
C ALA A 89 17.93 9.05 -3.28
N MET A 90 19.13 9.55 -3.02
CA MET A 90 19.52 10.94 -3.31
C MET A 90 19.60 11.22 -4.81
N GLN A 91 19.94 10.22 -5.62
CA GLN A 91 20.01 10.35 -7.08
C GLN A 91 18.64 10.21 -7.73
N PHE A 92 17.81 9.27 -7.26
CA PHE A 92 16.51 8.93 -7.82
C PHE A 92 15.38 9.02 -6.79
N PRO A 93 15.17 10.18 -6.14
CA PRO A 93 14.15 10.32 -5.09
C PRO A 93 12.73 10.08 -5.59
N ILE A 94 12.48 10.15 -6.89
CA ILE A 94 11.18 9.81 -7.48
C ILE A 94 10.75 8.37 -7.16
N ARG A 95 11.69 7.46 -6.94
CA ARG A 95 11.43 6.07 -6.56
C ARG A 95 10.95 5.90 -5.10
N LEU A 96 10.93 6.99 -4.31
CA LEU A 96 10.44 6.98 -2.92
C LEU A 96 8.97 7.40 -2.80
N VAL A 97 8.32 7.79 -3.90
CA VAL A 97 6.90 8.16 -3.92
C VAL A 97 6.06 6.95 -3.46
N GLU A 98 5.08 7.17 -2.57
CA GLU A 98 4.23 6.11 -2.01
C GLU A 98 4.99 4.99 -1.24
N SER A 99 6.21 5.27 -0.75
CA SER A 99 6.99 4.27 -0.01
C SER A 99 6.38 3.87 1.33
N GLY A 100 5.66 4.77 2.00
CA GLY A 100 4.95 4.47 3.25
C GLY A 100 3.93 3.34 3.09
N PRO A 101 2.95 3.48 2.17
CA PRO A 101 2.00 2.43 1.85
C PRO A 101 2.61 1.12 1.35
N ALA A 102 3.75 1.21 0.63
CA ALA A 102 4.49 0.02 0.21
C ALA A 102 4.92 -0.83 1.41
N GLY A 103 5.35 -0.20 2.52
CA GLY A 103 5.65 -0.90 3.78
C GLY A 103 4.46 -1.69 4.30
N GLY A 104 3.27 -1.09 4.29
CA GLY A 104 2.04 -1.78 4.70
C GLY A 104 1.74 -3.02 3.85
N ALA A 105 1.92 -2.94 2.52
CA ALA A 105 1.74 -4.08 1.63
C ALA A 105 2.78 -5.19 1.87
N ILE A 106 4.03 -4.83 2.22
CA ILE A 106 5.07 -5.80 2.60
C ILE A 106 4.71 -6.51 3.91
N LEU A 107 4.26 -5.76 4.93
CA LEU A 107 3.76 -6.36 6.17
C LEU A 107 2.62 -7.35 5.89
N ALA A 108 1.63 -6.94 5.12
CA ALA A 108 0.50 -7.81 4.78
C ALA A 108 0.95 -9.06 4.00
N THR A 109 1.97 -8.93 3.14
CA THR A 109 2.57 -10.07 2.43
C THR A 109 3.25 -11.06 3.39
N LYS A 110 3.97 -10.56 4.40
CA LYS A 110 4.56 -11.39 5.45
C LYS A 110 3.48 -12.15 6.22
N ILE A 111 2.45 -11.43 6.69
CA ILE A 111 1.34 -12.01 7.43
C ILE A 111 0.61 -13.07 6.59
N ALA A 112 0.40 -12.80 5.29
CA ALA A 112 -0.20 -13.74 4.36
C ALA A 112 0.60 -15.06 4.28
N ARG A 113 1.94 -14.98 4.27
CA ARG A 113 2.81 -16.17 4.30
C ARG A 113 2.74 -16.91 5.63
N GLU A 114 2.81 -16.20 6.76
CA GLU A 114 2.73 -16.77 8.10
C GLU A 114 1.39 -17.48 8.36
N MET A 115 0.31 -16.94 7.80
CA MET A 115 -1.04 -17.47 7.96
C MET A 115 -1.48 -18.40 6.82
N GLU A 116 -0.59 -18.69 5.86
CA GLU A 116 -0.85 -19.52 4.67
C GLU A 116 -2.06 -19.04 3.85
N LEU A 117 -2.20 -17.72 3.67
CA LEU A 117 -3.28 -17.09 2.92
C LEU A 117 -2.79 -16.66 1.54
N ASP A 118 -3.22 -17.34 0.50
CA ASP A 118 -2.82 -17.08 -0.89
C ASP A 118 -3.50 -15.86 -1.51
N LYS A 119 -4.67 -15.45 -0.98
CA LYS A 119 -5.45 -14.30 -1.44
C LYS A 119 -5.78 -13.38 -0.28
N VAL A 120 -5.23 -12.18 -0.31
CA VAL A 120 -5.39 -11.20 0.77
C VAL A 120 -5.69 -9.81 0.23
N ILE A 121 -6.57 -9.11 0.91
CA ILE A 121 -6.74 -7.66 0.82
C ILE A 121 -6.02 -7.03 2.01
N SER A 122 -5.00 -6.21 1.74
CA SER A 122 -4.39 -5.32 2.72
C SER A 122 -5.27 -4.08 2.85
N PHE A 123 -5.68 -3.74 4.06
CA PHE A 123 -6.46 -2.55 4.40
C PHE A 123 -5.72 -1.73 5.44
N ASP A 124 -5.14 -0.61 4.99
CA ASP A 124 -4.42 0.36 5.84
C ASP A 124 -5.24 1.64 5.93
N MET A 125 -5.69 2.01 7.11
CA MET A 125 -6.40 3.27 7.34
C MET A 125 -5.78 4.01 8.52
N GLY A 126 -5.20 5.14 8.19
CA GLY A 126 -4.63 6.09 9.16
C GLY A 126 -5.53 7.29 9.43
N GLY A 127 -4.94 8.43 9.78
CA GLY A 127 -5.65 9.66 10.07
C GLY A 127 -6.16 10.42 8.82
N THR A 128 -5.54 10.23 7.65
CA THR A 128 -5.82 11.03 6.43
C THR A 128 -6.39 10.23 5.28
N THR A 129 -5.89 9.02 5.08
CA THR A 129 -6.23 8.19 3.91
C THR A 129 -6.43 6.74 4.32
N ALA A 130 -7.20 6.01 3.52
CA ALA A 130 -7.25 4.56 3.52
C ALA A 130 -6.63 4.02 2.22
N LYS A 131 -5.92 2.90 2.32
CA LYS A 131 -5.24 2.26 1.21
C LYS A 131 -5.59 0.78 1.15
N ILE A 132 -5.84 0.29 -0.04
CA ILE A 132 -6.21 -1.09 -0.28
C ILE A 132 -5.29 -1.65 -1.37
N CYS A 133 -4.60 -2.75 -1.05
CA CYS A 133 -3.74 -3.49 -1.95
C CYS A 133 -4.18 -4.95 -2.03
N LEU A 134 -4.14 -5.52 -3.24
CA LEU A 134 -4.42 -6.94 -3.47
C LEU A 134 -3.11 -7.72 -3.47
N ILE A 135 -3.07 -8.77 -2.67
CA ILE A 135 -1.94 -9.69 -2.55
C ILE A 135 -2.41 -11.07 -3.04
N GLY A 136 -1.69 -11.64 -3.98
CA GLY A 136 -1.96 -12.97 -4.49
C GLY A 136 -0.68 -13.79 -4.55
N ASN A 137 -0.75 -15.07 -4.20
CA ASN A 137 0.42 -15.95 -4.17
C ASN A 137 1.58 -15.34 -3.38
N TYR A 138 1.26 -14.73 -2.24
CA TYR A 138 2.23 -14.08 -1.33
C TYR A 138 3.05 -12.96 -1.97
N ARG A 139 2.48 -12.25 -2.94
CA ARG A 139 3.09 -11.10 -3.61
C ARG A 139 2.08 -9.99 -3.80
N PRO A 140 2.42 -8.73 -3.44
CA PRO A 140 1.60 -7.59 -3.78
C PRO A 140 1.60 -7.40 -5.30
N GLN A 141 0.50 -6.89 -5.82
CA GLN A 141 0.48 -6.47 -7.22
C GLN A 141 1.38 -5.28 -7.45
N THR A 142 2.06 -5.27 -8.58
CA THR A 142 2.96 -4.18 -8.98
C THR A 142 2.54 -3.60 -10.32
N ALA A 143 2.60 -2.28 -10.42
CA ALA A 143 2.45 -1.54 -11.66
C ALA A 143 3.76 -0.82 -11.99
N ARG A 144 3.89 -0.39 -13.25
CA ARG A 144 5.04 0.39 -13.74
C ARG A 144 4.68 1.84 -14.04
N GLU A 145 3.41 2.16 -13.91
CA GLU A 145 2.88 3.49 -14.16
C GLU A 145 2.05 3.93 -12.96
N PHE A 146 2.35 5.10 -12.48
CA PHE A 146 1.68 5.73 -11.37
C PHE A 146 1.31 7.15 -11.77
N GLU A 147 0.10 7.59 -11.44
CA GLU A 147 -0.35 8.94 -11.74
C GLU A 147 -0.44 9.77 -10.47
N VAL A 148 0.20 10.95 -10.50
CA VAL A 148 0.05 11.95 -9.46
C VAL A 148 -0.87 13.09 -9.93
N ASP A 149 -1.46 13.81 -8.97
CA ASP A 149 -2.28 15.00 -9.23
C ASP A 149 -3.43 14.75 -10.22
N ARG A 150 -4.19 13.67 -10.03
CA ARG A 150 -5.33 13.34 -10.88
C ARG A 150 -6.39 14.43 -10.82
N ALA A 151 -6.72 15.02 -11.96
CA ALA A 151 -7.79 16.01 -12.10
C ALA A 151 -9.18 15.40 -11.80
N ALA A 152 -9.37 14.12 -12.14
CA ALA A 152 -10.57 13.35 -11.82
C ALA A 152 -10.18 12.09 -11.03
N ARG A 153 -10.55 12.04 -9.74
CA ARG A 153 -10.06 11.11 -8.73
C ARG A 153 -10.07 9.64 -9.14
N PHE A 154 -11.07 9.19 -9.88
CA PHE A 154 -11.23 7.79 -10.28
C PHE A 154 -11.01 7.56 -11.78
N THR A 155 -10.54 8.58 -12.51
CA THR A 155 -10.32 8.47 -13.96
C THR A 155 -8.84 8.28 -14.23
N LYS A 156 -8.45 7.09 -14.70
CA LYS A 156 -7.10 6.83 -15.20
C LYS A 156 -6.82 7.72 -16.42
N GLY A 157 -5.59 8.23 -16.52
CA GLY A 157 -5.18 9.15 -17.59
C GLY A 157 -5.52 10.60 -17.33
N SER A 158 -6.04 10.95 -16.14
CA SER A 158 -6.34 12.34 -15.76
C SER A 158 -5.23 13.03 -14.96
N GLY A 159 -4.19 12.29 -14.57
CA GLY A 159 -3.06 12.76 -13.78
C GLY A 159 -1.78 12.87 -14.57
N PHE A 160 -0.72 13.22 -13.86
CA PHE A 160 0.63 13.32 -14.38
C PHE A 160 1.31 11.95 -14.28
N PRO A 161 1.62 11.26 -15.39
CA PRO A 161 2.12 9.90 -15.36
C PRO A 161 3.59 9.85 -14.93
N LEU A 162 3.89 8.98 -13.98
CA LEU A 162 5.24 8.62 -13.57
C LEU A 162 5.48 7.16 -13.91
N ARG A 163 6.60 6.87 -14.56
CA ARG A 163 6.99 5.51 -14.92
C ARG A 163 8.07 5.00 -13.97
N ILE A 164 7.61 4.44 -12.88
CA ILE A 164 8.41 3.86 -11.79
C ILE A 164 7.76 2.56 -11.32
N PRO A 165 8.54 1.58 -10.81
CA PRO A 165 7.97 0.43 -10.14
C PRO A 165 7.22 0.87 -8.89
N VAL A 166 5.93 0.53 -8.79
CA VAL A 166 5.10 0.80 -7.60
C VAL A 166 4.32 -0.44 -7.19
N ILE A 167 4.07 -0.61 -5.91
CA ILE A 167 3.03 -1.52 -5.46
C ILE A 167 1.68 -0.92 -5.83
N GLU A 168 0.88 -1.66 -6.59
CA GLU A 168 -0.42 -1.18 -7.04
C GLU A 168 -1.43 -1.21 -5.90
N MET A 169 -2.00 -0.05 -5.61
CA MET A 169 -3.02 0.12 -4.59
C MET A 169 -4.01 1.20 -4.95
N VAL A 170 -5.20 1.13 -4.38
CA VAL A 170 -6.15 2.23 -4.45
C VAL A 170 -6.06 3.05 -3.16
N GLU A 171 -5.83 4.35 -3.34
CA GLU A 171 -5.85 5.32 -2.25
C GLU A 171 -7.21 6.02 -2.19
N ILE A 172 -7.76 6.09 -1.00
CA ILE A 172 -9.05 6.69 -0.70
C ILE A 172 -8.80 7.82 0.30
N GLY A 173 -9.19 9.05 -0.02
CA GLY A 173 -9.06 10.19 0.90
C GLY A 173 -10.08 10.09 2.04
N ALA A 174 -10.02 8.98 2.76
CA ALA A 174 -10.87 8.65 3.89
C ALA A 174 -9.97 8.11 5.00
N GLY A 175 -9.81 8.84 6.07
CA GLY A 175 -9.07 8.48 7.28
C GLY A 175 -9.74 9.07 8.50
N GLY A 176 -9.32 8.74 9.70
CA GLY A 176 -9.94 9.19 10.93
C GLY A 176 -10.17 10.70 11.02
N GLY A 177 -9.25 11.51 10.47
CA GLY A 177 -9.34 12.97 10.42
C GLY A 177 -10.12 13.52 9.20
N SER A 178 -10.65 12.67 8.30
CA SER A 178 -11.39 13.15 7.14
C SER A 178 -12.67 13.85 7.55
N ILE A 179 -12.87 15.04 6.99
CA ILE A 179 -13.96 15.95 7.37
C ILE A 179 -15.25 15.52 6.70
N ALA A 180 -16.31 15.39 7.50
CA ALA A 180 -17.67 15.20 7.02
C ALA A 180 -18.35 16.55 6.75
N ARG A 181 -19.09 16.65 5.65
CA ARG A 181 -19.84 17.83 5.22
C ARG A 181 -21.06 17.44 4.39
N LEU A 182 -21.92 18.39 4.16
CA LEU A 182 -23.00 18.27 3.19
C LEU A 182 -22.60 18.91 1.87
N ASP A 183 -22.93 18.25 0.77
CA ASP A 183 -22.82 18.83 -0.56
C ASP A 183 -24.01 19.73 -0.91
N ALA A 184 -24.01 20.34 -2.09
CA ALA A 184 -25.08 21.21 -2.57
C ALA A 184 -26.45 20.50 -2.69
N LEU A 185 -26.47 19.17 -2.67
CA LEU A 185 -27.68 18.34 -2.71
C LEU A 185 -28.07 17.79 -1.32
N SER A 186 -27.46 18.35 -0.26
CA SER A 186 -27.66 17.88 1.13
C SER A 186 -27.28 16.42 1.36
N ARG A 187 -26.31 15.88 0.60
CA ARG A 187 -25.78 14.54 0.81
C ARG A 187 -24.53 14.61 1.69
N VAL A 188 -24.39 13.68 2.61
CA VAL A 188 -23.17 13.54 3.42
C VAL A 188 -22.01 13.15 2.51
N THR A 189 -20.93 13.92 2.56
CA THR A 189 -19.67 13.63 1.87
C THR A 189 -18.51 13.63 2.86
N ILE A 190 -17.54 12.73 2.66
CA ILE A 190 -16.38 12.56 3.54
C ILE A 190 -15.11 12.81 2.75
N GLY A 191 -14.23 13.65 3.32
CA GLY A 191 -12.97 14.00 2.65
C GLY A 191 -13.17 14.75 1.31
N PRO A 192 -12.11 14.88 0.47
CA PRO A 192 -10.74 14.48 0.73
C PRO A 192 -10.03 15.32 1.80
N ASP A 193 -10.64 16.45 2.22
CA ASP A 193 -10.05 17.32 3.22
C ASP A 193 -9.95 16.61 4.57
N SER A 194 -8.82 16.75 5.25
CA SER A 194 -8.58 16.22 6.58
C SER A 194 -8.33 17.35 7.58
N ALA A 195 -8.82 17.19 8.79
CA ALA A 195 -8.51 18.08 9.91
C ALA A 195 -7.06 17.94 10.40
N GLY A 196 -6.34 16.92 9.95
CA GLY A 196 -4.98 16.62 10.38
C GLY A 196 -4.90 16.26 11.87
N ALA A 197 -3.75 16.54 12.45
CA ALA A 197 -3.50 16.39 13.88
C ALA A 197 -3.68 17.72 14.66
N ASP A 198 -3.59 18.85 13.97
CA ASP A 198 -3.75 20.21 14.48
C ASP A 198 -4.53 21.05 13.44
N PRO A 199 -5.72 21.59 13.81
CA PRO A 199 -6.42 21.44 15.09
C PRO A 199 -6.98 20.04 15.35
N GLY A 200 -7.03 19.17 14.33
CA GLY A 200 -7.53 17.80 14.42
C GLY A 200 -9.06 17.69 14.53
N PRO A 201 -9.57 16.48 14.80
CA PRO A 201 -10.96 16.21 15.14
C PRO A 201 -11.50 17.15 16.25
N ALA A 202 -12.79 17.46 16.23
CA ALA A 202 -13.42 18.29 17.27
C ALA A 202 -13.23 17.68 18.68
N ALA A 203 -13.27 16.34 18.75
CA ALA A 203 -13.03 15.59 19.98
C ALA A 203 -11.65 15.86 20.60
N TYR A 204 -10.64 16.28 19.85
CA TYR A 204 -9.30 16.58 20.42
C TYR A 204 -9.28 17.84 21.29
N GLY A 205 -10.29 18.68 21.20
CA GLY A 205 -10.36 19.89 22.02
C GLY A 205 -9.34 20.97 21.69
N ARG A 206 -8.68 20.88 20.53
CA ARG A 206 -7.62 21.80 20.07
C ARG A 206 -8.12 22.90 19.14
N GLY A 207 -9.44 23.13 19.09
CA GLY A 207 -10.06 24.17 18.26
C GLY A 207 -10.67 23.66 16.97
N GLY A 208 -10.64 22.37 16.68
CA GLY A 208 -11.37 21.75 15.58
C GLY A 208 -12.89 21.97 15.73
N GLN A 209 -13.55 22.40 14.65
CA GLN A 209 -15.01 22.67 14.63
C GLN A 209 -15.75 21.85 13.59
N LYS A 210 -15.03 21.20 12.68
CA LYS A 210 -15.60 20.38 11.63
C LYS A 210 -15.63 18.92 12.09
N PRO A 211 -16.76 18.21 11.94
CA PRO A 211 -16.83 16.80 12.33
C PRO A 211 -15.98 15.94 11.41
N THR A 212 -15.34 14.94 12.00
CA THR A 212 -14.50 13.96 11.31
C THR A 212 -15.02 12.54 11.53
N ILE A 213 -14.41 11.56 10.86
CA ILE A 213 -14.71 10.14 11.10
C ILE A 213 -14.38 9.78 12.57
N THR A 214 -13.24 10.25 13.11
CA THR A 214 -12.91 10.05 14.54
C THR A 214 -14.00 10.61 15.47
N ASP A 215 -14.56 11.79 15.18
CA ASP A 215 -15.65 12.34 15.97
C ASP A 215 -16.90 11.43 15.92
N ALA A 216 -17.20 10.89 14.75
CA ALA A 216 -18.32 9.96 14.59
C ALA A 216 -18.08 8.63 15.34
N ASP A 217 -16.86 8.07 15.30
CA ASP A 217 -16.54 6.86 16.05
C ASP A 217 -16.56 7.07 17.58
N VAL A 218 -16.17 8.27 18.04
CA VAL A 218 -16.32 8.68 19.46
C VAL A 218 -17.80 8.75 19.83
N ALA A 219 -18.64 9.45 19.05
CA ALA A 219 -20.06 9.58 19.30
C ALA A 219 -20.82 8.25 19.24
N LEU A 220 -20.35 7.29 18.44
CA LEU A 220 -20.88 5.93 18.38
C LEU A 220 -20.33 5.01 19.49
N GLY A 221 -19.44 5.51 20.37
CA GLY A 221 -18.85 4.76 21.47
C GLY A 221 -17.78 3.75 21.08
N LYS A 222 -17.33 3.70 19.83
CA LYS A 222 -16.32 2.76 19.35
C LYS A 222 -14.91 3.08 19.86
N ILE A 223 -14.59 4.36 20.10
CA ILE A 223 -13.33 4.83 20.66
C ILE A 223 -13.49 5.15 22.14
N ASP A 224 -12.56 4.66 22.96
CA ASP A 224 -12.48 5.00 24.37
C ASP A 224 -11.82 6.37 24.56
N PRO A 225 -12.57 7.41 25.03
CA PRO A 225 -12.00 8.73 25.26
C PRO A 225 -10.84 8.77 26.25
N ASP A 226 -10.84 7.86 27.23
CA ASP A 226 -9.85 7.83 28.30
C ASP A 226 -8.59 7.02 27.94
N SER A 227 -8.69 6.12 26.96
CA SER A 227 -7.59 5.23 26.53
C SER A 227 -6.97 5.64 25.19
N PHE A 228 -7.48 6.66 24.51
CA PHE A 228 -7.02 7.04 23.17
C PHE A 228 -5.54 7.44 23.19
N ALA A 229 -4.77 6.87 22.23
CA ALA A 229 -3.31 7.04 22.17
C ALA A 229 -2.59 6.69 23.49
N GLY A 230 -3.01 5.60 24.14
CA GLY A 230 -2.48 5.18 25.44
C GLY A 230 -2.79 6.18 26.57
N GLY A 231 -3.92 6.90 26.48
CA GLY A 231 -4.33 7.94 27.43
C GLY A 231 -3.59 9.28 27.29
N LYS A 232 -2.71 9.42 26.29
CA LYS A 232 -1.90 10.65 26.08
C LYS A 232 -2.69 11.79 25.43
N VAL A 233 -3.78 11.47 24.75
CA VAL A 233 -4.64 12.44 24.07
C VAL A 233 -6.05 12.31 24.64
N PRO A 234 -6.47 13.23 25.54
CA PRO A 234 -7.82 13.22 26.06
C PRO A 234 -8.81 13.56 24.94
N LEU A 235 -9.92 12.83 24.88
CA LEU A 235 -10.99 13.14 23.95
C LEU A 235 -12.19 13.76 24.68
N TYR A 236 -12.87 14.65 23.99
CA TYR A 236 -14.03 15.38 24.48
C TYR A 236 -15.28 15.01 23.66
N PRO A 237 -16.04 13.96 24.03
CA PRO A 237 -17.21 13.49 23.26
C PRO A 237 -18.24 14.58 22.97
N ALA A 238 -18.53 15.45 23.92
CA ALA A 238 -19.50 16.53 23.72
C ALA A 238 -19.11 17.47 22.57
N ARG A 239 -17.83 17.75 22.36
CA ARG A 239 -17.39 18.57 21.22
C ARG A 239 -17.56 17.85 19.89
N ALA A 240 -17.35 16.54 19.85
CA ALA A 240 -17.63 15.72 18.68
C ALA A 240 -19.12 15.76 18.33
N GLU A 241 -19.97 15.57 19.33
CA GLU A 241 -21.43 15.60 19.22
C GLU A 241 -21.94 16.96 18.71
N ASP A 242 -21.46 18.06 19.29
CA ASP A 242 -21.78 19.42 18.86
C ASP A 242 -21.39 19.66 17.40
N ALA A 243 -20.18 19.27 16.99
CA ALA A 243 -19.70 19.44 15.62
C ALA A 243 -20.52 18.60 14.63
N ILE A 244 -20.84 17.34 14.96
CA ILE A 244 -21.68 16.45 14.14
C ILE A 244 -23.08 17.03 13.95
N MET A 245 -23.70 17.49 15.05
CA MET A 245 -25.03 18.05 14.98
C MET A 245 -25.06 19.38 14.22
N ALA A 246 -24.08 20.26 14.42
CA ALA A 246 -24.01 21.55 13.74
C ALA A 246 -23.89 21.42 12.22
N VAL A 247 -23.07 20.48 11.73
CA VAL A 247 -22.72 20.38 10.30
C VAL A 247 -23.58 19.35 9.55
N VAL A 248 -24.00 18.27 10.21
CA VAL A 248 -24.72 17.17 9.56
C VAL A 248 -26.12 17.00 10.15
N GLY A 249 -26.27 16.84 11.47
CA GLY A 249 -27.51 16.44 12.09
C GLY A 249 -28.63 17.48 11.94
N THR A 250 -28.39 18.70 12.40
CA THR A 250 -29.40 19.79 12.35
C THR A 250 -29.78 20.18 10.90
N PRO A 251 -28.82 20.37 9.97
CA PRO A 251 -29.19 20.71 8.59
C PRO A 251 -29.98 19.61 7.87
N LEU A 252 -29.81 18.34 8.23
CA LEU A 252 -30.58 17.22 7.68
C LEU A 252 -31.89 16.93 8.46
N GLY A 253 -32.18 17.66 9.54
CA GLY A 253 -33.33 17.40 10.39
C GLY A 253 -33.27 16.07 11.14
N VAL A 254 -32.05 15.54 11.38
CA VAL A 254 -31.86 14.27 12.10
C VAL A 254 -32.00 14.51 13.59
N ALA A 255 -32.86 13.74 14.25
CA ALA A 255 -33.22 13.96 15.65
C ALA A 255 -32.16 13.60 16.69
N GLY A 256 -31.08 12.91 16.32
CA GLY A 256 -30.06 12.45 17.28
C GLY A 256 -28.67 12.36 16.71
N VAL A 257 -27.66 12.68 17.54
CA VAL A 257 -26.26 12.64 17.17
C VAL A 257 -25.82 11.25 16.72
N THR A 258 -26.31 10.20 17.35
CA THR A 258 -25.97 8.80 17.00
C THR A 258 -26.36 8.46 15.56
N THR A 259 -27.56 8.90 15.11
CA THR A 259 -28.01 8.68 13.71
C THR A 259 -27.13 9.47 12.73
N ALA A 260 -26.79 10.72 13.04
CA ALA A 260 -25.92 11.54 12.21
C ALA A 260 -24.50 10.96 12.15
N ALA A 261 -23.94 10.54 13.28
CA ALA A 261 -22.63 9.89 13.37
C ALA A 261 -22.58 8.56 12.61
N TYR A 262 -23.64 7.74 12.72
CA TYR A 262 -23.76 6.52 11.94
C TYR A 262 -23.80 6.80 10.43
N GLY A 263 -24.54 7.83 10.00
CA GLY A 263 -24.55 8.25 8.59
C GLY A 263 -23.15 8.61 8.07
N ILE A 264 -22.32 9.26 8.89
CA ILE A 264 -20.94 9.58 8.55
C ILE A 264 -20.10 8.28 8.39
N THR A 265 -20.13 7.38 9.38
CA THR A 265 -19.33 6.15 9.32
C THR A 265 -19.81 5.20 8.21
N GLU A 266 -21.12 5.08 7.99
CA GLU A 266 -21.67 4.23 6.93
C GLU A 266 -21.28 4.72 5.53
N MET A 267 -21.27 6.05 5.33
CA MET A 267 -20.86 6.66 4.06
C MET A 267 -19.37 6.37 3.76
N VAL A 268 -18.49 6.48 4.76
CA VAL A 268 -17.07 6.18 4.54
C VAL A 268 -16.83 4.69 4.32
N ASP A 269 -17.49 3.82 5.08
CA ASP A 269 -17.38 2.37 4.92
C ASP A 269 -17.86 1.92 3.53
N GLU A 270 -18.93 2.52 3.00
CA GLU A 270 -19.41 2.25 1.63
C GLU A 270 -18.43 2.78 0.56
N THR A 271 -17.87 3.96 0.79
CA THR A 271 -16.86 4.53 -0.13
C THR A 271 -15.63 3.63 -0.22
N MET A 272 -15.14 3.12 0.92
CA MET A 272 -14.02 2.18 0.97
C MET A 272 -14.38 0.84 0.33
N ALA A 273 -15.58 0.31 0.60
CA ALA A 273 -16.05 -0.94 0.01
C ALA A 273 -16.17 -0.85 -1.52
N ASN A 274 -16.70 0.27 -2.04
CA ASN A 274 -16.79 0.50 -3.48
C ASN A 274 -15.41 0.60 -4.12
N ALA A 275 -14.46 1.32 -3.52
CA ALA A 275 -13.10 1.42 -4.02
C ALA A 275 -12.42 0.03 -4.06
N ALA A 276 -12.59 -0.78 -3.02
CA ALA A 276 -12.09 -2.15 -2.96
C ALA A 276 -12.68 -3.05 -4.05
N ARG A 277 -14.01 -2.98 -4.26
CA ARG A 277 -14.70 -3.75 -5.31
C ARG A 277 -14.21 -3.36 -6.71
N VAL A 278 -14.14 -2.06 -6.99
CA VAL A 278 -13.67 -1.55 -8.29
C VAL A 278 -12.24 -2.01 -8.54
N HIS A 279 -11.35 -1.85 -7.56
CA HIS A 279 -9.95 -2.28 -7.68
C HIS A 279 -9.83 -3.79 -7.90
N ALA A 280 -10.61 -4.61 -7.18
CA ALA A 280 -10.62 -6.07 -7.40
C ALA A 280 -11.13 -6.44 -8.79
N VAL A 281 -12.23 -5.83 -9.26
CA VAL A 281 -12.81 -6.09 -10.58
C VAL A 281 -11.86 -5.66 -11.72
N GLU A 282 -11.19 -4.50 -11.59
CA GLU A 282 -10.16 -4.05 -12.56
C GLU A 282 -9.02 -5.07 -12.71
N GLN A 283 -8.76 -5.83 -11.66
CA GLN A 283 -7.75 -6.90 -11.63
C GLN A 283 -8.32 -8.29 -11.96
N GLY A 284 -9.58 -8.37 -12.38
CA GLY A 284 -10.25 -9.63 -12.67
C GLY A 284 -10.44 -10.54 -11.47
N LYS A 285 -10.53 -9.97 -10.25
CA LYS A 285 -10.64 -10.70 -8.98
C LYS A 285 -11.98 -10.39 -8.29
N ALA A 286 -12.41 -11.28 -7.40
CA ALA A 286 -13.57 -11.09 -6.54
C ALA A 286 -13.10 -10.82 -5.10
N ALA A 287 -13.58 -9.72 -4.48
CA ALA A 287 -13.14 -9.32 -3.15
C ALA A 287 -13.49 -10.34 -2.06
N ASN A 288 -14.64 -11.01 -2.18
CA ASN A 288 -15.12 -12.02 -1.23
C ASN A 288 -14.31 -13.33 -1.20
N GLU A 289 -13.41 -13.54 -2.17
CA GLU A 289 -12.49 -14.69 -2.17
C GLU A 289 -11.21 -14.43 -1.34
N HIS A 290 -11.08 -13.25 -0.75
CA HIS A 290 -9.87 -12.83 -0.05
C HIS A 290 -10.11 -12.80 1.46
N SER A 291 -9.05 -13.05 2.24
CA SER A 291 -8.99 -12.64 3.65
C SER A 291 -8.56 -11.17 3.72
N MET A 292 -8.95 -10.45 4.78
CA MET A 292 -8.53 -9.06 5.00
C MET A 292 -7.44 -9.00 6.06
N ILE A 293 -6.38 -8.22 5.82
CA ILE A 293 -5.41 -7.84 6.85
C ILE A 293 -5.57 -6.35 7.10
N ALA A 294 -5.99 -5.97 8.31
CA ALA A 294 -6.32 -4.61 8.68
C ALA A 294 -5.31 -4.03 9.67
N PHE A 295 -4.73 -2.89 9.33
CA PHE A 295 -3.77 -2.16 10.17
C PHE A 295 -3.83 -0.66 9.88
N GLY A 296 -3.13 0.15 10.69
CA GLY A 296 -3.31 1.59 10.78
C GLY A 296 -4.19 1.97 11.97
N GLY A 297 -4.10 3.21 12.41
CA GLY A 297 -4.78 3.67 13.63
C GLY A 297 -6.31 3.57 13.61
N ALA A 298 -6.93 3.58 12.43
CA ALA A 298 -8.38 3.54 12.28
C ALA A 298 -8.91 2.25 11.62
N ALA A 299 -8.10 1.53 10.81
CA ALA A 299 -8.59 0.39 10.05
C ALA A 299 -9.25 -0.71 10.90
N PRO A 300 -8.72 -1.13 12.06
CA PRO A 300 -9.34 -2.19 12.85
C PRO A 300 -10.73 -1.85 13.40
N LEU A 301 -11.08 -0.56 13.52
CA LEU A 301 -12.43 -0.12 13.89
C LEU A 301 -13.45 -0.32 12.77
N HIS A 302 -13.01 -0.16 11.52
CA HIS A 302 -13.86 -0.22 10.33
C HIS A 302 -13.80 -1.58 9.62
N ALA A 303 -12.77 -2.40 9.90
CA ALA A 303 -12.51 -3.67 9.20
C ALA A 303 -13.70 -4.62 9.23
N GLY A 304 -14.38 -4.75 10.37
CA GLY A 304 -15.55 -5.61 10.50
C GLY A 304 -16.70 -5.19 9.59
N ARG A 305 -17.02 -3.87 9.54
CA ARG A 305 -18.08 -3.37 8.67
C ARG A 305 -17.70 -3.45 7.20
N LEU A 306 -16.45 -3.17 6.87
CA LEU A 306 -15.92 -3.31 5.51
C LEU A 306 -15.99 -4.78 5.05
N ALA A 307 -15.62 -5.73 5.90
CA ALA A 307 -15.74 -7.16 5.61
C ALA A 307 -17.19 -7.61 5.39
N GLU A 308 -18.15 -7.09 6.18
CA GLU A 308 -19.57 -7.35 5.94
C GLU A 308 -20.01 -6.90 4.54
N LYS A 309 -19.61 -5.68 4.12
CA LYS A 309 -19.93 -5.10 2.82
C LYS A 309 -19.26 -5.84 1.65
N LEU A 310 -18.04 -6.33 1.84
CA LEU A 310 -17.27 -7.07 0.85
C LEU A 310 -17.54 -8.58 0.87
N GLN A 311 -18.34 -9.06 1.82
CA GLN A 311 -18.61 -10.49 2.04
C GLN A 311 -17.33 -11.29 2.32
N ILE A 312 -16.42 -10.70 3.09
CA ILE A 312 -15.18 -11.33 3.54
C ILE A 312 -15.45 -12.03 4.87
N ASP A 313 -14.98 -13.27 5.01
CA ASP A 313 -15.27 -14.10 6.17
C ASP A 313 -14.15 -14.08 7.23
N ARG A 314 -12.94 -13.65 6.87
CA ARG A 314 -11.79 -13.63 7.77
C ARG A 314 -11.06 -12.30 7.72
N ILE A 315 -10.80 -11.75 8.93
CA ILE A 315 -10.01 -10.53 9.12
C ILE A 315 -8.86 -10.85 10.07
N ILE A 316 -7.67 -10.38 9.76
CA ILE A 316 -6.49 -10.46 10.61
C ILE A 316 -6.07 -9.04 11.00
N VAL A 317 -5.91 -8.80 12.31
CA VAL A 317 -5.31 -7.57 12.84
C VAL A 317 -3.99 -7.98 13.50
N PRO A 318 -2.84 -7.55 12.94
CA PRO A 318 -1.54 -7.94 13.47
C PRO A 318 -1.23 -7.27 14.82
N THR A 319 -0.20 -7.75 15.47
CA THR A 319 0.45 -6.98 16.55
C THR A 319 1.00 -5.67 15.99
N ASP A 320 1.02 -4.62 16.80
CA ASP A 320 1.47 -3.28 16.39
C ASP A 320 0.70 -2.71 15.18
N ALA A 321 -0.56 -3.10 15.02
CA ALA A 321 -1.39 -2.70 13.90
C ALA A 321 -1.42 -1.18 13.69
N GLY A 322 -1.41 -0.37 14.75
CA GLY A 322 -1.42 1.08 14.67
C GLY A 322 -0.23 1.69 13.93
N VAL A 323 0.90 0.98 13.85
CA VAL A 323 2.15 1.37 13.15
C VAL A 323 2.56 0.35 12.09
N GLY A 324 1.63 -0.44 11.57
CA GLY A 324 1.89 -1.56 10.69
C GLY A 324 2.78 -1.24 9.48
N SER A 325 2.59 -0.10 8.82
CA SER A 325 3.44 0.32 7.70
C SER A 325 4.91 0.51 8.11
N ALA A 326 5.19 0.98 9.34
CA ALA A 326 6.56 1.10 9.84
C ALA A 326 7.16 -0.28 10.17
N VAL A 327 6.36 -1.21 10.69
CA VAL A 327 6.80 -2.61 10.87
C VAL A 327 7.17 -3.24 9.54
N GLY A 328 6.40 -2.95 8.48
CA GLY A 328 6.68 -3.43 7.13
C GLY A 328 8.04 -2.98 6.57
N PHE A 329 8.57 -1.82 7.00
CA PHE A 329 9.92 -1.40 6.59
C PHE A 329 11.02 -2.32 7.14
N LEU A 330 10.81 -2.90 8.32
CA LEU A 330 11.75 -3.85 8.93
C LEU A 330 11.73 -5.22 8.23
N GLU A 331 10.65 -5.52 7.53
CA GLU A 331 10.44 -6.78 6.82
C GLU A 331 10.79 -6.71 5.32
N ALA A 332 11.03 -5.50 4.82
CA ALA A 332 11.29 -5.30 3.40
C ALA A 332 12.66 -5.84 2.99
N PRO A 333 12.75 -6.54 1.85
CA PRO A 333 14.03 -6.99 1.33
C PRO A 333 14.86 -5.82 0.80
N VAL A 334 16.19 -5.92 0.92
CA VAL A 334 17.06 -5.07 0.10
C VAL A 334 16.90 -5.52 -1.33
N ALA A 335 16.29 -4.68 -2.18
CA ALA A 335 15.94 -5.06 -3.54
C ALA A 335 16.03 -3.87 -4.49
N TYR A 336 16.39 -4.16 -5.74
CA TYR A 336 16.45 -3.15 -6.79
C TYR A 336 16.01 -3.73 -8.12
N GLU A 337 15.17 -2.98 -8.83
CA GLU A 337 14.71 -3.31 -10.17
C GLU A 337 15.37 -2.39 -11.20
N VAL A 338 15.96 -3.00 -12.21
CA VAL A 338 16.51 -2.34 -13.39
C VAL A 338 15.62 -2.65 -14.58
N VAL A 339 15.42 -1.66 -15.42
CA VAL A 339 14.58 -1.78 -16.60
C VAL A 339 15.32 -1.25 -17.81
N ARG A 340 15.15 -1.92 -18.96
CA ARG A 340 15.72 -1.49 -20.25
C ARG A 340 14.72 -1.69 -21.37
N SER A 341 14.43 -0.64 -22.12
CA SER A 341 13.69 -0.78 -23.36
C SER A 341 14.64 -1.12 -24.52
N ARG A 342 14.49 -2.35 -25.02
CA ARG A 342 15.17 -2.84 -26.21
C ARG A 342 14.18 -3.69 -26.99
N ASN A 343 13.65 -3.11 -28.06
CA ASN A 343 12.67 -3.80 -28.90
C ASN A 343 13.32 -4.99 -29.62
N MET A 344 12.64 -6.14 -29.56
CA MET A 344 13.05 -7.37 -30.21
C MET A 344 11.80 -8.15 -30.65
N ARG A 345 11.70 -8.47 -31.94
CA ARG A 345 10.69 -9.41 -32.42
C ARG A 345 11.13 -10.83 -32.10
N LEU A 346 10.21 -11.69 -31.67
CA LEU A 346 10.55 -13.08 -31.37
C LEU A 346 10.97 -13.87 -32.62
N SER A 347 10.51 -13.47 -33.82
CA SER A 347 11.01 -14.04 -35.08
C SER A 347 12.50 -13.76 -35.33
N ALA A 348 13.05 -12.72 -34.72
CA ALA A 348 14.46 -12.34 -34.79
C ALA A 348 15.10 -12.39 -33.39
N PHE A 349 14.75 -13.42 -32.61
CA PHE A 349 15.30 -13.58 -31.26
C PHE A 349 16.81 -13.78 -31.31
N ASP A 350 17.55 -12.94 -30.60
CA ASP A 350 19.01 -12.97 -30.50
C ASP A 350 19.41 -13.23 -29.04
N PRO A 351 19.73 -14.50 -28.70
CA PRO A 351 20.12 -14.86 -27.33
C PRO A 351 21.35 -14.11 -26.83
N ALA A 352 22.32 -13.83 -27.68
CA ALA A 352 23.54 -13.12 -27.28
C ALA A 352 23.22 -11.69 -26.86
N ALA A 353 22.39 -11.00 -27.64
CA ALA A 353 21.93 -9.66 -27.32
C ALA A 353 21.08 -9.60 -26.04
N VAL A 354 20.23 -10.62 -25.80
CA VAL A 354 19.43 -10.70 -24.56
C VAL A 354 20.32 -10.95 -23.34
N ASN A 355 21.27 -11.89 -23.44
CA ASN A 355 22.21 -12.18 -22.35
C ASN A 355 23.07 -10.96 -22.00
N ALA A 356 23.49 -10.18 -23.00
CA ALA A 356 24.24 -8.94 -22.76
C ALA A 356 23.42 -7.91 -21.98
N VAL A 357 22.15 -7.71 -22.36
CA VAL A 357 21.23 -6.80 -21.65
C VAL A 357 21.00 -7.28 -20.21
N MET A 358 20.77 -8.57 -20.01
CA MET A 358 20.55 -9.14 -18.67
C MET A 358 21.81 -9.01 -17.79
N ALA A 359 23.00 -9.20 -18.36
CA ALA A 359 24.25 -9.03 -17.62
C ALA A 359 24.46 -7.57 -17.17
N GLU A 360 24.24 -6.60 -18.08
CA GLU A 360 24.30 -5.16 -17.75
C GLU A 360 23.31 -4.78 -16.64
N MET A 361 22.05 -5.23 -16.77
CA MET A 361 21.01 -4.94 -15.78
C MET A 361 21.33 -5.57 -14.43
N ARG A 362 21.89 -6.79 -14.42
CA ARG A 362 22.30 -7.48 -13.21
C ARG A 362 23.46 -6.76 -12.51
N GLU A 363 24.48 -6.34 -13.26
CA GLU A 363 25.61 -5.58 -12.73
C GLU A 363 25.14 -4.27 -12.07
N GLU A 364 24.25 -3.53 -12.73
CA GLU A 364 23.68 -2.31 -12.17
C GLU A 364 22.88 -2.59 -10.88
N ALA A 365 22.02 -3.61 -10.88
CA ALA A 365 21.24 -3.96 -9.70
C ALA A 365 22.14 -4.41 -8.53
N GLU A 366 23.15 -5.23 -8.81
CA GLU A 366 24.12 -5.66 -7.79
C GLU A 366 24.90 -4.47 -7.20
N ALA A 367 25.31 -3.52 -8.01
CA ALA A 367 26.01 -2.32 -7.54
C ALA A 367 25.20 -1.52 -6.52
N VAL A 368 23.87 -1.52 -6.68
CA VAL A 368 22.96 -0.81 -5.75
C VAL A 368 22.72 -1.62 -4.47
N ILE A 369 22.55 -2.95 -4.55
CA ILE A 369 22.12 -3.73 -3.38
C ILE A 369 23.27 -4.28 -2.55
N ARG A 370 24.43 -4.59 -3.13
CA ARG A 370 25.59 -5.19 -2.44
C ARG A 370 26.10 -4.36 -1.25
N PRO A 371 26.16 -3.04 -1.29
CA PRO A 371 26.56 -2.25 -0.12
C PRO A 371 25.71 -2.53 1.14
N ALA A 372 24.42 -2.86 0.95
CA ALA A 372 23.49 -3.19 2.03
C ALA A 372 23.35 -4.70 2.27
N ALA A 373 23.35 -5.51 1.22
CA ALA A 373 23.11 -6.96 1.30
C ALA A 373 24.40 -7.80 1.41
N ARG A 374 25.58 -7.20 1.23
CA ARG A 374 26.90 -7.85 1.36
C ARG A 374 26.93 -9.24 0.70
N ASP A 375 27.11 -10.30 1.50
CA ASP A 375 27.26 -11.69 1.06
C ASP A 375 25.92 -12.44 0.97
N ALA A 376 24.78 -11.74 1.06
CA ALA A 376 23.49 -12.38 0.95
C ALA A 376 23.31 -13.07 -0.41
N VAL A 377 22.66 -14.23 -0.39
CA VAL A 377 22.19 -14.88 -1.62
C VAL A 377 21.14 -14.00 -2.26
N LEU A 378 21.32 -13.70 -3.54
CA LEU A 378 20.41 -12.86 -4.29
C LEU A 378 19.41 -13.72 -5.06
N ASP A 379 18.14 -13.42 -4.87
CA ASP A 379 17.04 -13.93 -5.68
C ASP A 379 16.86 -13.03 -6.90
N GLU A 380 16.86 -13.61 -8.10
CA GLU A 380 16.75 -12.90 -9.37
C GLU A 380 15.44 -13.22 -10.05
N ARG A 381 14.71 -12.18 -10.45
CA ARG A 381 13.48 -12.29 -11.22
C ARG A 381 13.62 -11.51 -12.52
N ARG A 382 13.19 -12.12 -13.62
CA ARG A 382 13.20 -11.52 -14.96
C ARG A 382 11.80 -11.43 -15.51
N VAL A 383 11.51 -10.32 -16.17
CA VAL A 383 10.21 -10.04 -16.80
C VAL A 383 10.43 -9.39 -18.15
N ALA A 384 9.60 -9.75 -19.13
CA ALA A 384 9.47 -9.04 -20.37
C ALA A 384 8.10 -8.36 -20.47
N PHE A 385 8.06 -7.15 -21.05
CA PHE A 385 6.81 -6.50 -21.44
C PHE A 385 6.64 -6.70 -22.94
N MET A 386 5.60 -7.46 -23.29
CA MET A 386 5.42 -8.04 -24.60
C MET A 386 4.03 -7.73 -25.17
N ARG A 387 3.93 -7.72 -26.49
CA ARG A 387 2.67 -7.52 -27.19
C ARG A 387 2.71 -8.17 -28.58
N TYR A 388 1.57 -8.30 -29.21
CA TYR A 388 1.56 -8.52 -30.65
C TYR A 388 1.97 -7.23 -31.38
N VAL A 389 2.74 -7.36 -32.46
CA VAL A 389 3.21 -6.21 -33.25
C VAL A 389 2.03 -5.36 -33.71
N GLY A 390 2.12 -4.05 -33.45
CA GLY A 390 1.06 -3.09 -33.77
C GLY A 390 0.02 -2.86 -32.67
N GLN A 391 0.03 -3.63 -31.57
CA GLN A 391 -0.83 -3.32 -30.43
C GLN A 391 -0.30 -2.14 -29.61
N GLY A 392 -1.21 -1.40 -28.98
CA GLY A 392 -0.87 -0.24 -28.12
C GLY A 392 -0.50 -0.64 -26.69
N HIS A 393 -0.89 -1.83 -26.23
CA HIS A 393 -0.75 -2.29 -24.85
C HIS A 393 0.17 -3.50 -24.74
N GLU A 394 0.99 -3.52 -23.69
CA GLU A 394 1.95 -4.59 -23.37
C GLU A 394 1.44 -5.39 -22.18
N ILE A 395 1.68 -6.70 -22.18
CA ILE A 395 1.45 -7.55 -21.01
C ILE A 395 2.77 -7.97 -20.39
N LYS A 396 2.75 -8.22 -19.10
CA LYS A 396 3.88 -8.68 -18.31
C LYS A 396 4.02 -10.18 -18.42
N VAL A 397 5.20 -10.65 -18.84
CA VAL A 397 5.52 -12.06 -19.01
C VAL A 397 6.74 -12.42 -18.19
N GLU A 398 6.61 -13.41 -17.32
CA GLU A 398 7.76 -13.95 -16.55
C GLU A 398 8.70 -14.69 -17.47
N LEU A 399 9.99 -14.45 -17.31
CA LEU A 399 11.04 -15.09 -18.09
C LEU A 399 11.76 -16.16 -17.28
N PRO A 400 12.31 -17.20 -17.94
CA PRO A 400 13.11 -18.21 -17.28
C PRO A 400 14.41 -17.62 -16.73
N TYR A 401 14.91 -18.25 -15.66
CA TYR A 401 16.23 -17.97 -15.10
C TYR A 401 17.33 -18.68 -15.91
N GLY A 402 18.52 -18.09 -15.97
CA GLY A 402 19.69 -18.69 -16.61
C GLY A 402 20.14 -17.96 -17.87
N THR A 403 21.02 -18.60 -18.64
CA THR A 403 21.53 -18.10 -19.92
C THR A 403 20.57 -18.46 -21.02
N PHE A 404 20.16 -17.49 -21.81
CA PHE A 404 19.28 -17.71 -22.96
C PHE A 404 20.05 -18.35 -24.14
N ASP A 405 19.37 -19.25 -24.85
CA ASP A 405 19.77 -19.86 -26.10
C ASP A 405 18.60 -19.82 -27.12
N ASP A 406 18.77 -20.40 -28.29
CA ASP A 406 17.77 -20.37 -29.35
C ASP A 406 16.45 -21.08 -28.97
N MET A 407 16.48 -22.06 -28.04
CA MET A 407 15.28 -22.75 -27.58
C MET A 407 14.38 -21.86 -26.71
N HIS A 408 14.95 -20.84 -26.09
CA HIS A 408 14.20 -19.91 -25.24
C HIS A 408 13.20 -19.05 -26.00
N ARG A 409 13.37 -18.88 -27.33
CA ARG A 409 12.35 -18.22 -28.17
C ARG A 409 10.98 -18.87 -28.01
N ASP A 410 10.91 -20.18 -28.13
CA ASP A 410 9.64 -20.91 -28.08
C ASP A 410 9.08 -20.96 -26.64
N VAL A 411 9.96 -21.02 -25.64
CA VAL A 411 9.58 -20.93 -24.22
C VAL A 411 8.94 -19.55 -23.91
N ILE A 412 9.54 -18.47 -24.39
CA ILE A 412 9.03 -17.11 -24.20
C ILE A 412 7.70 -16.91 -24.95
N GLN A 413 7.60 -17.44 -26.18
CA GLN A 413 6.34 -17.39 -26.92
C GLN A 413 5.21 -18.13 -26.18
N ALA A 414 5.48 -19.33 -25.69
CA ALA A 414 4.50 -20.10 -24.92
C ALA A 414 4.07 -19.37 -23.62
N ALA A 415 5.02 -18.74 -22.92
CA ALA A 415 4.72 -17.96 -21.73
C ALA A 415 3.86 -16.72 -22.07
N PHE A 416 4.16 -16.03 -23.17
CA PHE A 416 3.34 -14.92 -23.67
C PHE A 416 1.93 -15.37 -24.01
N ASP A 417 1.78 -16.46 -24.76
CA ASP A 417 0.48 -16.98 -25.19
C ASP A 417 -0.40 -17.36 -24.00
N ALA A 418 0.18 -18.04 -23.01
CA ALA A 418 -0.52 -18.40 -21.77
C ALA A 418 -1.00 -17.17 -20.99
N GLU A 419 -0.14 -16.16 -20.85
CA GLU A 419 -0.48 -14.93 -20.15
C GLU A 419 -1.50 -14.09 -20.93
N TYR A 420 -1.37 -14.04 -22.25
CA TYR A 420 -2.31 -13.34 -23.12
C TYR A 420 -3.70 -14.00 -23.08
N GLU A 421 -3.77 -15.34 -23.12
CA GLU A 421 -5.03 -16.08 -22.98
C GLU A 421 -5.66 -15.89 -21.60
N ARG A 422 -4.87 -15.80 -20.54
CA ARG A 422 -5.35 -15.50 -19.19
C ARG A 422 -6.06 -14.15 -19.13
N HIS A 423 -5.51 -13.12 -19.82
CA HIS A 423 -6.08 -11.77 -19.84
C HIS A 423 -7.26 -11.64 -20.81
N PHE A 424 -7.14 -12.19 -22.03
CA PHE A 424 -8.06 -11.90 -23.13
C PHE A 424 -8.90 -13.10 -23.56
N ARG A 425 -8.73 -14.27 -22.90
CA ARG A 425 -9.44 -15.53 -23.18
C ARG A 425 -9.25 -16.07 -24.61
N ARG A 426 -8.23 -15.61 -25.31
CA ARG A 426 -7.85 -16.04 -26.66
C ARG A 426 -6.44 -15.58 -26.99
N THR A 427 -5.79 -16.24 -27.94
CA THR A 427 -4.59 -15.78 -28.63
C THR A 427 -4.91 -15.29 -30.03
N LEU A 428 -3.96 -14.60 -30.69
CA LEU A 428 -4.10 -14.19 -32.10
C LEU A 428 -3.24 -15.10 -32.98
N PRO A 429 -3.85 -16.07 -33.74
CA PRO A 429 -3.09 -16.96 -34.58
C PRO A 429 -2.31 -16.19 -35.66
N ASN A 430 -1.06 -16.59 -35.90
CA ASN A 430 -0.15 -16.01 -36.89
C ASN A 430 0.23 -14.52 -36.67
N ALA A 431 -0.10 -13.92 -35.53
CA ALA A 431 0.36 -12.59 -35.20
C ALA A 431 1.80 -12.65 -34.63
N GLU A 432 2.66 -11.77 -35.15
CA GLU A 432 4.04 -11.66 -34.65
C GLU A 432 4.09 -11.04 -33.28
N THR A 433 4.91 -11.59 -32.39
CA THR A 433 5.11 -11.09 -31.02
C THR A 433 6.41 -10.31 -30.92
N GLU A 434 6.39 -9.21 -30.18
CA GLU A 434 7.57 -8.41 -29.88
C GLU A 434 7.74 -8.15 -28.37
N ILE A 435 8.97 -8.08 -27.92
CA ILE A 435 9.38 -7.65 -26.58
C ILE A 435 9.80 -6.19 -26.71
N LEU A 436 9.22 -5.30 -25.90
CA LEU A 436 9.56 -3.88 -25.89
C LEU A 436 10.52 -3.51 -24.77
N THR A 437 10.32 -4.12 -23.61
CA THR A 437 11.02 -3.74 -22.39
C THR A 437 11.35 -4.98 -21.57
N TRP A 438 12.55 -5.00 -21.02
CA TRP A 438 13.10 -6.02 -20.14
C TRP A 438 13.21 -5.47 -18.74
N SER A 439 12.86 -6.25 -17.74
CA SER A 439 13.04 -5.93 -16.31
C SER A 439 13.77 -7.07 -15.62
N LEU A 440 14.72 -6.70 -14.78
CA LEU A 440 15.46 -7.59 -13.89
C LEU A 440 15.40 -7.02 -12.48
N SER A 441 14.89 -7.79 -11.55
CA SER A 441 14.89 -7.46 -10.13
C SER A 441 15.83 -8.39 -9.38
N LEU A 442 16.71 -7.82 -8.58
CA LEU A 442 17.48 -8.56 -7.58
C LEU A 442 16.95 -8.23 -6.19
N SER A 443 16.85 -9.24 -5.34
CA SER A 443 16.53 -9.05 -3.93
C SER A 443 17.40 -9.93 -3.04
N ALA A 444 17.80 -9.39 -1.89
CA ALA A 444 18.40 -10.22 -0.86
C ALA A 444 17.30 -11.13 -0.29
N GLY A 445 17.48 -12.43 -0.45
CA GLY A 445 16.51 -13.41 0.02
C GLY A 445 16.30 -13.31 1.53
N SER A 446 15.06 -13.24 1.96
CA SER A 446 14.69 -13.52 3.35
C SER A 446 14.26 -14.99 3.46
N ALA A 447 14.65 -15.64 4.53
CA ALA A 447 14.14 -16.99 4.79
C ALA A 447 12.61 -16.94 4.86
N PRO A 448 11.90 -17.92 4.29
CA PRO A 448 10.46 -17.99 4.46
C PRO A 448 10.12 -18.05 5.96
N PRO A 449 9.05 -17.38 6.42
CA PRO A 449 8.66 -17.44 7.82
C PRO A 449 8.41 -18.89 8.23
N ALA A 450 8.76 -19.21 9.46
CA ALA A 450 8.45 -20.53 10.01
C ALA A 450 6.93 -20.72 10.06
N PRO A 451 6.42 -21.92 9.79
CA PRO A 451 5.02 -22.22 9.96
C PRO A 451 4.55 -21.90 11.39
N LEU A 452 3.35 -21.33 11.50
CA LEU A 452 2.77 -21.04 12.81
C LEU A 452 2.60 -22.32 13.62
N ALA A 453 3.06 -22.29 14.85
CA ALA A 453 2.72 -23.33 15.82
C ALA A 453 1.19 -23.39 16.01
N ALA A 454 0.67 -24.57 16.34
CA ALA A 454 -0.73 -24.70 16.69
C ALA A 454 -1.06 -23.76 17.87
N ALA A 455 -2.19 -23.06 17.78
CA ALA A 455 -2.63 -22.21 18.89
C ALA A 455 -2.84 -23.07 20.14
N PRO A 456 -2.52 -22.56 21.34
CA PRO A 456 -2.86 -23.22 22.60
C PRO A 456 -4.37 -23.49 22.68
N ALA A 457 -4.76 -24.34 23.63
CA ALA A 457 -6.17 -24.66 23.87
C ALA A 457 -6.99 -23.36 24.06
N ALA A 458 -8.14 -23.33 23.40
CA ALA A 458 -9.01 -22.17 23.44
C ALA A 458 -9.52 -21.88 24.87
N ALA A 459 -9.36 -20.64 25.32
CA ALA A 459 -9.89 -20.13 26.58
C ALA A 459 -10.86 -18.97 26.31
N THR A 460 -11.97 -18.90 27.04
CA THR A 460 -12.88 -17.77 26.93
C THR A 460 -12.21 -16.51 27.46
N ALA A 461 -12.19 -15.46 26.68
CA ALA A 461 -11.62 -14.18 27.06
C ALA A 461 -12.43 -13.53 28.20
N THR A 462 -11.75 -12.91 29.16
CA THR A 462 -12.39 -12.16 30.25
C THR A 462 -12.38 -10.67 29.92
N SER A 463 -13.56 -10.03 29.91
CA SER A 463 -13.68 -8.58 29.71
C SER A 463 -13.26 -7.82 30.96
N PHE A 464 -12.65 -6.65 30.80
CA PHE A 464 -12.35 -5.75 31.91
C PHE A 464 -13.47 -4.75 32.23
N GLY A 465 -14.51 -4.72 31.38
CA GLY A 465 -15.64 -3.82 31.52
C GLY A 465 -16.56 -3.84 30.30
N SER A 466 -17.46 -2.91 30.23
CA SER A 466 -18.36 -2.70 29.10
C SER A 466 -18.48 -1.22 28.75
N ARG A 467 -18.89 -0.93 27.53
CA ARG A 467 -19.17 0.42 27.00
C ARG A 467 -20.42 0.41 26.16
N ARG A 468 -21.13 1.52 26.17
CA ARG A 468 -22.25 1.75 25.26
C ARG A 468 -21.76 2.06 23.86
N VAL A 469 -22.09 1.20 22.90
CA VAL A 469 -21.71 1.30 21.49
C VAL A 469 -22.94 1.15 20.61
N TYR A 470 -22.99 1.90 19.54
CA TYR A 470 -24.09 1.78 18.58
C TYR A 470 -24.04 0.45 17.83
N GLY A 471 -25.08 -0.34 17.97
CA GLY A 471 -25.26 -1.62 17.32
C GLY A 471 -25.97 -1.46 15.98
N VAL A 472 -25.23 -1.52 14.87
CA VAL A 472 -25.78 -1.28 13.51
C VAL A 472 -26.97 -2.18 13.18
N LYS A 473 -26.94 -3.47 13.59
CA LYS A 473 -28.01 -4.43 13.31
C LYS A 473 -29.29 -4.21 14.13
N VAL A 474 -29.15 -3.58 15.29
CA VAL A 474 -30.30 -3.31 16.19
C VAL A 474 -30.76 -1.86 16.17
N GLY A 475 -29.94 -0.94 15.63
CA GLY A 475 -30.28 0.47 15.48
C GLY A 475 -30.27 1.29 16.77
N GLU A 476 -29.64 0.79 17.86
CA GLU A 476 -29.61 1.44 19.16
C GLU A 476 -28.28 1.26 19.89
N MET A 477 -28.05 2.09 20.90
CA MET A 477 -26.88 1.98 21.79
C MET A 477 -27.06 0.79 22.75
N ARG A 478 -26.03 -0.07 22.85
CA ARG A 478 -26.03 -1.24 23.71
C ARG A 478 -24.71 -1.41 24.42
N ASP A 479 -24.69 -2.15 25.51
CA ASP A 479 -23.48 -2.50 26.23
C ASP A 479 -22.67 -3.54 25.43
N VAL A 480 -21.39 -3.24 25.19
CA VAL A 480 -20.44 -4.06 24.46
C VAL A 480 -19.23 -4.34 25.36
N ALA A 481 -18.84 -5.58 25.48
CA ALA A 481 -17.72 -6.02 26.29
C ALA A 481 -16.39 -5.43 25.76
N MET A 482 -15.50 -5.04 26.68
CA MET A 482 -14.19 -4.46 26.37
C MET A 482 -13.07 -5.37 26.87
N TYR A 483 -12.07 -5.53 26.03
CA TYR A 483 -10.90 -6.37 26.28
C TYR A 483 -9.63 -5.56 26.05
N ARG A 484 -8.63 -5.66 26.97
CA ARG A 484 -7.30 -5.11 26.68
C ARG A 484 -6.49 -6.15 25.92
N ARG A 485 -5.83 -5.71 24.87
CA ARG A 485 -5.00 -6.60 24.05
C ARG A 485 -3.95 -7.34 24.88
N GLY A 486 -3.28 -6.65 25.81
CA GLY A 486 -2.24 -7.21 26.68
C GLY A 486 -2.74 -8.25 27.69
N ASP A 487 -4.04 -8.29 27.97
CA ASP A 487 -4.66 -9.23 28.92
C ASP A 487 -5.22 -10.48 28.21
N LEU A 488 -5.13 -10.55 26.87
CA LEU A 488 -5.61 -11.66 26.07
C LEU A 488 -4.48 -12.65 25.78
N ASP A 489 -4.54 -13.80 26.44
CA ASP A 489 -3.62 -14.91 26.18
C ASP A 489 -3.78 -15.48 24.76
N LEU A 490 -2.74 -16.19 24.28
CA LEU A 490 -2.82 -16.94 23.03
C LEU A 490 -3.93 -18.01 23.14
N GLY A 491 -4.81 -18.08 22.13
CA GLY A 491 -5.98 -18.94 22.12
C GLY A 491 -7.23 -18.34 22.79
N ALA A 492 -7.12 -17.18 23.47
CA ALA A 492 -8.29 -16.48 24.00
C ALA A 492 -9.29 -16.16 22.90
N HIS A 493 -10.59 -16.36 23.16
CA HIS A 493 -11.65 -16.15 22.18
C HIS A 493 -12.93 -15.60 22.81
N PHE A 494 -13.72 -14.88 22.01
CA PHE A 494 -15.06 -14.42 22.38
C PHE A 494 -15.91 -14.19 21.13
N ALA A 495 -17.23 -14.25 21.29
CA ALA A 495 -18.17 -13.87 20.23
C ALA A 495 -18.47 -12.37 20.28
N GLY A 496 -18.52 -11.70 19.11
CA GLY A 496 -18.92 -10.32 19.02
C GLY A 496 -20.40 -10.09 19.35
N PRO A 497 -20.74 -8.84 19.72
CA PRO A 497 -19.92 -7.65 19.63
C PRO A 497 -18.95 -7.48 20.80
N GLY A 498 -17.77 -6.93 20.50
CA GLY A 498 -16.73 -6.62 21.47
C GLY A 498 -15.76 -5.59 20.97
N ILE A 499 -15.01 -4.97 21.86
CA ILE A 499 -13.91 -4.05 21.50
C ILE A 499 -12.62 -4.54 22.15
N ILE A 500 -11.57 -4.73 21.35
CA ILE A 500 -10.21 -4.96 21.83
C ILE A 500 -9.47 -3.64 21.76
N VAL A 501 -9.02 -3.15 22.92
CA VAL A 501 -8.34 -1.86 23.06
C VAL A 501 -6.82 -2.08 23.07
N GLU A 502 -6.11 -1.26 22.30
CA GLU A 502 -4.66 -1.15 22.24
C GLU A 502 -4.25 0.32 22.35
N ASP A 503 -2.98 0.60 22.67
CA ASP A 503 -2.51 1.99 22.83
C ASP A 503 -2.61 2.82 21.53
N GLN A 504 -2.52 2.18 20.38
CA GLN A 504 -2.40 2.85 19.08
C GLN A 504 -3.63 2.66 18.19
N THR A 505 -4.50 1.72 18.52
CA THR A 505 -5.71 1.40 17.76
C THR A 505 -6.73 0.69 18.65
N SER A 506 -7.92 0.46 18.12
CA SER A 506 -8.92 -0.42 18.74
C SER A 506 -9.57 -1.27 17.66
N THR A 507 -9.79 -2.55 17.97
CA THR A 507 -10.45 -3.47 17.06
C THR A 507 -11.91 -3.65 17.48
N TYR A 508 -12.84 -3.30 16.60
CA TYR A 508 -14.26 -3.58 16.81
C TYR A 508 -14.62 -4.94 16.19
N VAL A 509 -15.08 -5.85 17.02
CA VAL A 509 -15.61 -7.16 16.61
C VAL A 509 -17.13 -7.03 16.45
N PRO A 510 -17.69 -7.07 15.22
CA PRO A 510 -19.12 -6.90 15.03
C PRO A 510 -19.93 -8.13 15.45
N GLN A 511 -21.23 -7.94 15.63
CA GLN A 511 -22.15 -9.05 15.83
C GLN A 511 -22.17 -9.96 14.59
N GLY A 512 -21.94 -11.25 14.78
CA GLY A 512 -21.83 -12.24 13.69
C GLY A 512 -20.40 -12.57 13.33
N PHE A 513 -19.44 -12.03 14.09
CA PHE A 513 -18.05 -12.47 14.07
C PHE A 513 -17.61 -12.96 15.45
N SER A 514 -16.66 -13.87 15.46
CA SER A 514 -15.92 -14.28 16.67
C SER A 514 -14.47 -13.83 16.55
N ALA A 515 -13.89 -13.41 17.66
CA ALA A 515 -12.48 -13.05 17.75
C ALA A 515 -11.70 -14.16 18.45
N ARG A 516 -10.49 -14.45 17.99
CA ARG A 516 -9.52 -15.30 18.71
C ARG A 516 -8.12 -14.73 18.56
N ILE A 517 -7.26 -15.04 19.53
CA ILE A 517 -5.84 -14.69 19.49
C ILE A 517 -5.06 -15.87 18.92
N ALA A 518 -4.42 -15.68 17.78
CA ALA A 518 -3.62 -16.71 17.12
C ALA A 518 -2.28 -16.96 17.86
N ALA A 519 -1.57 -18.02 17.49
CA ALA A 519 -0.30 -18.40 18.12
C ALA A 519 0.83 -17.35 17.97
N ASN A 520 0.76 -16.55 16.92
CA ASN A 520 1.67 -15.39 16.69
C ASN A 520 1.18 -14.11 17.34
N GLY A 521 0.12 -14.17 18.11
CA GLY A 521 -0.45 -13.03 18.77
C GLY A 521 -1.41 -12.20 17.91
N TYR A 522 -1.70 -12.50 16.66
CA TYR A 522 -2.64 -11.74 15.84
C TYR A 522 -4.09 -11.94 16.30
N ILE A 523 -4.89 -10.89 16.18
CA ILE A 523 -6.33 -11.00 16.35
C ILE A 523 -6.90 -11.52 15.03
N VAL A 524 -7.60 -12.65 15.10
CA VAL A 524 -8.29 -13.22 13.95
C VAL A 524 -9.79 -13.11 14.20
N LEU A 525 -10.50 -12.42 13.34
CA LEU A 525 -11.95 -12.35 13.34
C LEU A 525 -12.48 -13.30 12.25
N GLU A 526 -13.40 -14.17 12.62
CA GLU A 526 -14.04 -15.10 11.70
C GLU A 526 -15.56 -14.90 11.74
N ARG A 527 -16.19 -14.89 10.58
CA ARG A 527 -17.65 -14.79 10.46
C ARG A 527 -18.27 -16.09 11.01
N ASN A 528 -19.24 -15.92 11.89
CA ASN A 528 -20.04 -17.04 12.37
C ASN A 528 -20.94 -17.53 11.24
N GLY A 529 -20.95 -18.81 10.97
CA GLY A 529 -21.78 -19.45 9.95
C GLY A 529 -23.28 -19.34 10.21
#